data_2f17ad7a973c45221964c50f26bb7f9d
#
_entry.id   2f17ad7a973c45221964c50f26bb7f9d
#
_cell.length_a   1.000
_cell.length_b   1.000
_cell.length_c   1.000
_cell.angle_alpha   90.00
_cell.angle_beta   90.00
_cell.angle_gamma   90.00
#
_symmetry.space_group_name_H-M   'P 1'
#
loop_
_entity.id
_entity.type
_entity.pdbx_description
1 polymer ?
#
loop_
_entity_poly.entity_id
_entity_poly.type
_entity_poly.pdbx_seq_one_letter_code
_entity_poly.pdbx_strand_id
1 'polypeptide(L)'
;MNLRVLMLMPGLVVLLTGMASGQAAPVPIRADLLLLGGRLLDGAGGDWVSADIGITGDKISFVGHAESARIRARDTVLVKGLLVTPGLWDVHSHEEAGREPGRWGRPFVTQGVTTVILGIDGFGDNDIAATFARYRKQGITLNAARFVGHGPARTTVMGNDFARQATPAEIDRMKAYIRNGMDEGALGFSTGLAYNPGYYSSTEEVIALNRVAAEYGGIYDTHDRDMGVSYKGIGFLNSVTEAIQIAEEGGTPLVFSHFNSLGLKAHPDMPEAIRRIEAARGRGVNIMGAQIVYTASESSVDGHLMPRWAPAGGPDSLLARLKDPVSWARMESEIAEILTNRGGPTKILITEGPKEFTKRSLSDIAATWGVTPTEAIRRLLIQTHGTRLMDMNLDIYSIENVRTLARKDWIMTTTDGYTPASDSTYTHPRTYGGFTRKFTQLVRDEKLITMPYAIRGMTSLPASFYGIPNRGLIKPGFFADIAVFDEARIQEKATYDEPRQYSEGTVHVLVNGKFALKNGKVTGVLAGQPIRRGGR
;
A
#
# COMPACT_ATOMS: atom_id res chain seq x y z
N MET A 1 -54.34 27.53 81.97
CA MET A 1 -53.28 27.39 82.98
C MET A 1 -52.74 25.94 82.80
N ASN A 2 -51.79 25.76 81.95
CA ASN A 2 -51.23 24.39 81.67
C ASN A 2 -49.71 24.46 81.77
N LEU A 3 -49.17 23.74 82.75
CA LEU A 3 -47.78 23.53 83.06
C LEU A 3 -47.17 22.59 82.04
N ARG A 4 -46.12 22.97 81.33
CA ARG A 4 -45.31 22.06 80.51
C ARG A 4 -44.02 21.68 81.25
N VAL A 5 -43.90 20.42 81.55
CA VAL A 5 -42.70 19.81 82.14
C VAL A 5 -41.67 19.62 81.03
N LEU A 6 -40.44 20.13 81.25
CA LEU A 6 -39.29 19.99 80.38
C LEU A 6 -38.49 18.78 80.84
N MET A 7 -38.49 17.68 80.07
CA MET A 7 -37.60 16.51 80.31
C MET A 7 -36.24 16.77 79.62
N LEU A 8 -35.15 16.84 80.38
CA LEU A 8 -33.79 16.73 79.90
C LEU A 8 -33.43 15.29 79.59
N MET A 9 -33.04 15.02 78.36
CA MET A 9 -32.36 13.76 77.98
C MET A 9 -30.84 13.96 78.02
N PRO A 10 -30.06 12.98 78.50
CA PRO A 10 -28.61 13.05 78.49
C PRO A 10 -28.09 12.73 77.06
N GLY A 11 -27.23 13.63 76.54
CA GLY A 11 -26.59 13.50 75.25
C GLY A 11 -25.55 12.35 75.24
N LEU A 12 -25.78 11.36 74.38
CA LEU A 12 -24.81 10.30 74.07
C LEU A 12 -23.77 10.85 73.09
N VAL A 13 -22.54 11.12 73.52
CA VAL A 13 -21.42 11.47 72.66
C VAL A 13 -20.90 10.19 72.02
N VAL A 14 -21.23 9.98 70.74
CA VAL A 14 -20.64 8.91 69.91
C VAL A 14 -19.33 9.43 69.37
N LEU A 15 -18.21 8.96 69.90
CA LEU A 15 -16.88 9.13 69.34
C LEU A 15 -16.81 8.28 68.05
N LEU A 16 -17.00 8.91 66.88
CA LEU A 16 -16.67 8.35 65.58
C LEU A 16 -15.15 8.28 65.46
N THR A 17 -14.56 7.12 65.81
CA THR A 17 -13.20 6.80 65.39
C THR A 17 -13.22 6.59 63.86
N GLY A 18 -12.76 7.61 63.15
CA GLY A 18 -12.54 7.51 61.70
C GLY A 18 -11.55 6.41 61.39
N MET A 19 -12.00 5.25 61.01
CA MET A 19 -11.17 4.29 60.29
C MET A 19 -10.79 4.92 58.96
N ALA A 20 -9.55 5.45 58.86
CA ALA A 20 -8.95 5.76 57.59
C ALA A 20 -8.94 4.47 56.77
N SER A 21 -9.86 4.34 55.80
CA SER A 21 -9.82 3.33 54.78
C SER A 21 -8.54 3.55 54.01
N GLY A 22 -7.49 2.79 54.37
CA GLY A 22 -6.28 2.72 53.59
C GLY A 22 -6.66 2.24 52.17
N GLN A 23 -6.76 3.18 51.24
CA GLN A 23 -6.83 2.80 49.82
C GLN A 23 -5.58 1.96 49.57
N ALA A 24 -5.78 0.67 49.26
CA ALA A 24 -4.71 -0.20 48.83
C ALA A 24 -3.99 0.50 47.68
N ALA A 25 -2.69 0.66 47.80
CA ALA A 25 -1.89 1.27 46.73
C ALA A 25 -2.21 0.55 45.41
N PRO A 26 -2.53 1.26 44.33
CA PRO A 26 -2.88 0.64 43.06
C PRO A 26 -1.77 -0.33 42.63
N VAL A 27 -2.17 -1.54 42.23
CA VAL A 27 -1.25 -2.59 41.80
C VAL A 27 -0.47 -2.06 40.60
N PRO A 28 0.88 -2.14 40.62
CA PRO A 28 1.68 -1.66 39.49
C PRO A 28 1.28 -2.36 38.21
N ILE A 29 1.06 -1.61 37.15
CA ILE A 29 0.84 -2.16 35.81
C ILE A 29 2.17 -2.80 35.37
N ARG A 30 2.11 -4.06 34.99
CA ARG A 30 3.29 -4.79 34.46
C ARG A 30 3.29 -4.73 32.94
N ALA A 31 4.46 -4.45 32.36
CA ALA A 31 4.69 -4.51 30.92
C ALA A 31 5.90 -5.43 30.62
N ASP A 32 5.92 -6.01 29.44
CA ASP A 32 7.10 -6.73 28.95
C ASP A 32 8.18 -5.75 28.48
N LEU A 33 7.75 -4.67 27.81
CA LEU A 33 8.62 -3.63 27.26
C LEU A 33 8.03 -2.25 27.57
N LEU A 34 8.89 -1.29 27.93
CA LEU A 34 8.56 0.12 28.05
C LEU A 34 9.41 0.92 27.07
N LEU A 35 8.76 1.67 26.16
CA LEU A 35 9.41 2.75 25.40
C LEU A 35 9.29 4.03 26.21
N LEU A 36 10.42 4.59 26.66
CA LEU A 36 10.47 5.65 27.64
C LEU A 36 10.87 6.99 27.02
N GLY A 37 10.03 8.03 27.22
CA GLY A 37 10.34 9.45 26.94
C GLY A 37 10.17 9.84 25.46
N GLY A 38 9.28 9.20 24.72
CA GLY A 38 9.04 9.47 23.30
C GLY A 38 8.23 10.75 23.03
N ARG A 39 8.45 11.32 21.86
CA ARG A 39 7.53 12.29 21.23
C ARG A 39 6.49 11.50 20.44
N LEU A 40 5.32 11.31 21.02
CA LEU A 40 4.26 10.48 20.46
C LEU A 40 3.40 11.26 19.49
N LEU A 41 3.32 10.80 18.22
CA LEU A 41 2.22 11.03 17.31
C LEU A 41 1.36 9.76 17.28
N ASP A 42 0.18 9.81 17.86
CA ASP A 42 -0.67 8.62 18.07
C ASP A 42 -1.33 8.06 16.81
N GLY A 43 -1.20 8.79 15.69
CA GLY A 43 -1.82 8.45 14.39
C GLY A 43 -3.16 9.12 14.14
N ALA A 44 -3.75 9.83 15.12
CA ALA A 44 -5.04 10.51 14.94
C ALA A 44 -4.95 11.82 14.13
N GLY A 45 -3.73 12.35 13.93
CA GLY A 45 -3.49 13.57 13.17
C GLY A 45 -3.34 14.83 14.04
N GLY A 46 -3.36 14.68 15.37
CA GLY A 46 -3.05 15.75 16.33
C GLY A 46 -1.54 15.96 16.50
N ASP A 47 -1.17 17.05 17.18
CA ASP A 47 0.21 17.35 17.51
C ASP A 47 0.82 16.32 18.47
N TRP A 48 2.14 16.23 18.49
CA TRP A 48 2.84 15.29 19.35
C TRP A 48 2.71 15.65 20.84
N VAL A 49 2.70 14.60 21.65
CA VAL A 49 2.74 14.71 23.11
C VAL A 49 3.93 13.91 23.65
N SER A 50 4.46 14.30 24.83
CA SER A 50 5.44 13.46 25.52
C SER A 50 4.73 12.29 26.19
N ALA A 51 5.10 11.07 25.88
CA ALA A 51 4.49 9.89 26.47
C ALA A 51 5.45 8.69 26.50
N ASP A 52 5.20 7.80 27.45
CA ASP A 52 5.78 6.47 27.53
C ASP A 52 4.76 5.43 27.08
N ILE A 53 5.24 4.34 26.47
CA ILE A 53 4.37 3.31 25.91
C ILE A 53 4.76 1.96 26.51
N GLY A 54 3.84 1.35 27.28
CA GLY A 54 3.98 0.01 27.81
C GLY A 54 3.39 -1.02 26.86
N ILE A 55 4.12 -2.12 26.66
CA ILE A 55 3.74 -3.22 25.77
C ILE A 55 3.74 -4.52 26.56
N THR A 56 2.65 -5.31 26.41
CA THR A 56 2.52 -6.65 27.00
C THR A 56 2.08 -7.62 25.91
N GLY A 57 2.90 -8.63 25.65
CA GLY A 57 2.71 -9.54 24.53
C GLY A 57 2.73 -8.80 23.18
N ASP A 58 1.64 -8.87 22.44
CA ASP A 58 1.47 -8.20 21.15
C ASP A 58 0.67 -6.89 21.22
N LYS A 59 0.32 -6.43 22.46
CA LYS A 59 -0.58 -5.30 22.67
C LYS A 59 0.09 -4.14 23.40
N ILE A 60 -0.35 -2.94 23.08
CA ILE A 60 -0.09 -1.73 23.86
C ILE A 60 -0.95 -1.84 25.14
N SER A 61 -0.29 -1.90 26.30
CA SER A 61 -0.94 -2.01 27.61
C SER A 61 -1.07 -0.65 28.32
N PHE A 62 -0.24 0.33 27.94
CA PHE A 62 -0.21 1.62 28.57
C PHE A 62 0.26 2.73 27.59
N VAL A 63 -0.29 3.93 27.74
CA VAL A 63 0.19 5.16 27.09
C VAL A 63 0.03 6.30 28.10
N GLY A 64 1.11 7.03 28.42
CA GLY A 64 1.10 8.13 29.38
C GLY A 64 2.47 8.31 30.05
N HIS A 65 2.48 8.82 31.29
CA HIS A 65 3.72 8.97 32.07
C HIS A 65 3.91 7.75 33.01
N ALA A 66 4.89 6.90 32.71
CA ALA A 66 5.11 5.62 33.38
C ALA A 66 5.44 5.77 34.86
N GLU A 67 6.16 6.82 35.25
CA GLU A 67 6.50 7.11 36.65
C GLU A 67 5.24 7.38 37.47
N SER A 68 4.38 8.29 37.01
CA SER A 68 3.12 8.63 37.67
C SER A 68 2.16 7.44 37.77
N ALA A 69 2.14 6.58 36.75
CA ALA A 69 1.32 5.37 36.70
C ALA A 69 1.96 4.15 37.38
N ARG A 70 3.18 4.29 37.93
CA ARG A 70 3.95 3.22 38.57
C ARG A 70 4.12 1.97 37.68
N ILE A 71 4.40 2.18 36.39
CA ILE A 71 4.65 1.10 35.44
C ILE A 71 5.96 0.38 35.80
N ARG A 72 5.91 -0.97 35.82
CA ARG A 72 7.11 -1.80 35.91
C ARG A 72 7.23 -2.65 34.65
N ALA A 73 8.31 -2.49 33.91
CA ALA A 73 8.60 -3.25 32.72
C ALA A 73 9.74 -4.24 32.96
N ARG A 74 9.72 -5.39 32.27
CA ARG A 74 10.84 -6.32 32.23
C ARG A 74 12.03 -5.70 31.50
N ASP A 75 11.76 -5.06 30.36
CA ASP A 75 12.74 -4.38 29.52
C ASP A 75 12.33 -2.91 29.31
N THR A 76 13.31 -2.01 29.21
CA THR A 76 13.08 -0.59 28.93
C THR A 76 14.01 -0.14 27.79
N VAL A 77 13.45 0.55 26.83
CA VAL A 77 14.17 1.19 25.72
C VAL A 77 13.95 2.69 25.81
N LEU A 78 15.05 3.43 25.93
CA LEU A 78 15.01 4.89 25.94
C LEU A 78 14.81 5.42 24.52
N VAL A 79 13.71 6.14 24.31
CA VAL A 79 13.35 6.79 23.03
C VAL A 79 13.20 8.30 23.20
N LYS A 80 13.90 8.87 24.20
CA LYS A 80 13.87 10.31 24.51
C LYS A 80 14.28 11.15 23.31
N GLY A 81 13.41 12.10 22.92
CA GLY A 81 13.65 12.97 21.78
C GLY A 81 13.31 12.36 20.42
N LEU A 82 13.10 11.05 20.37
CA LEU A 82 12.69 10.37 19.13
C LEU A 82 11.19 10.49 18.89
N LEU A 83 10.80 10.49 17.62
CA LEU A 83 9.41 10.46 17.20
C LEU A 83 8.89 9.02 17.27
N VAL A 84 7.80 8.80 18.01
CA VAL A 84 7.14 7.49 18.12
C VAL A 84 5.79 7.58 17.45
N THR A 85 5.52 6.65 16.52
CA THR A 85 4.29 6.63 15.72
C THR A 85 3.72 5.20 15.66
N PRO A 86 2.45 5.02 15.27
CA PRO A 86 2.02 3.70 14.82
C PRO A 86 2.90 3.23 13.66
N GLY A 87 3.04 1.92 13.50
CA GLY A 87 3.68 1.34 12.34
C GLY A 87 2.97 1.72 11.04
N LEU A 88 3.75 2.02 10.00
CA LEU A 88 3.24 2.52 8.73
C LEU A 88 2.61 1.39 7.91
N TRP A 89 1.67 1.74 7.04
CA TRP A 89 0.94 0.84 6.16
C TRP A 89 1.28 1.12 4.70
N ASP A 90 1.78 0.12 3.99
CA ASP A 90 1.89 0.15 2.55
C ASP A 90 0.61 -0.43 1.95
N VAL A 91 -0.22 0.44 1.39
CA VAL A 91 -1.58 0.10 0.99
C VAL A 91 -1.69 -0.50 -0.41
N HIS A 92 -0.56 -0.60 -1.12
CA HIS A 92 -0.49 -1.17 -2.46
C HIS A 92 0.93 -1.69 -2.70
N SER A 93 1.15 -2.98 -2.46
CA SER A 93 2.48 -3.60 -2.52
C SER A 93 2.45 -4.90 -3.31
N HIS A 94 3.50 -5.11 -4.10
CA HIS A 94 3.75 -6.35 -4.83
C HIS A 94 4.67 -7.32 -4.07
N GLU A 95 4.84 -7.11 -2.74
CA GLU A 95 5.74 -7.92 -1.93
C GLU A 95 5.34 -9.40 -1.88
N GLU A 96 6.27 -10.27 -2.16
CA GLU A 96 6.13 -11.73 -2.03
C GLU A 96 6.33 -12.18 -0.56
N ALA A 97 5.50 -11.67 0.36
CA ALA A 97 5.67 -11.82 1.81
C ALA A 97 5.84 -13.28 2.30
N GLY A 98 5.37 -14.27 1.55
CA GLY A 98 5.51 -15.70 1.89
C GLY A 98 6.67 -16.42 1.22
N ARG A 99 7.63 -15.72 0.62
CA ARG A 99 8.78 -16.31 -0.08
C ARG A 99 10.06 -15.50 0.19
N GLU A 100 11.21 -16.12 -0.01
CA GLU A 100 12.50 -15.41 0.00
C GLU A 100 12.67 -14.58 -1.26
N PRO A 101 13.24 -13.37 -1.16
CA PRO A 101 13.66 -12.67 0.06
C PRO A 101 12.53 -11.85 0.73
N GLY A 102 11.35 -11.76 0.12
CA GLY A 102 10.23 -10.90 0.52
C GLY A 102 9.72 -11.13 1.95
N ARG A 103 9.77 -12.38 2.46
CA ARG A 103 9.34 -12.68 3.85
C ARG A 103 10.07 -11.85 4.91
N TRP A 104 11.27 -11.35 4.63
CA TRP A 104 12.04 -10.51 5.54
C TRP A 104 11.60 -9.04 5.51
N GLY A 105 10.94 -8.59 4.45
CA GLY A 105 10.41 -7.23 4.31
C GLY A 105 11.43 -6.12 4.60
N ARG A 106 12.72 -6.36 4.34
CA ARG A 106 13.80 -5.45 4.74
C ARG A 106 13.64 -4.03 4.23
N PRO A 107 13.32 -3.80 2.93
CA PRO A 107 13.13 -2.45 2.42
C PRO A 107 11.99 -1.71 3.11
N PHE A 108 10.94 -2.42 3.50
CA PHE A 108 9.75 -1.86 4.14
C PHE A 108 10.00 -1.53 5.61
N VAL A 109 10.57 -2.47 6.37
CA VAL A 109 10.86 -2.29 7.80
C VAL A 109 11.83 -1.14 8.04
N THR A 110 12.81 -0.92 7.16
CA THR A 110 13.76 0.20 7.27
C THR A 110 13.11 1.57 7.05
N GLN A 111 11.90 1.60 6.51
CA GLN A 111 11.08 2.81 6.37
C GLN A 111 10.01 2.95 7.47
N GLY A 112 9.92 2.01 8.41
CA GLY A 112 8.90 2.02 9.47
C GLY A 112 7.59 1.31 9.11
N VAL A 113 7.52 0.63 7.96
CA VAL A 113 6.33 -0.14 7.54
C VAL A 113 6.20 -1.40 8.37
N THR A 114 4.98 -1.69 8.83
CA THR A 114 4.62 -2.87 9.62
C THR A 114 3.52 -3.70 8.98
N THR A 115 2.79 -3.13 8.01
CA THR A 115 1.65 -3.78 7.37
C THR A 115 1.66 -3.50 5.87
N VAL A 116 1.40 -4.53 5.06
CA VAL A 116 1.29 -4.45 3.60
C VAL A 116 -0.04 -4.99 3.11
N ILE A 117 -0.60 -4.35 2.08
CA ILE A 117 -1.79 -4.80 1.36
C ILE A 117 -1.34 -5.36 0.02
N LEU A 118 -1.74 -6.60 -0.26
CA LEU A 118 -1.28 -7.44 -1.35
C LEU A 118 -2.43 -7.93 -2.22
N GLY A 119 -2.11 -8.54 -3.37
CA GLY A 119 -3.12 -9.06 -4.31
C GLY A 119 -3.85 -7.96 -5.07
N ILE A 120 -3.19 -6.81 -5.17
CA ILE A 120 -3.63 -5.58 -5.84
C ILE A 120 -3.48 -5.71 -7.36
N ASP A 121 -3.92 -4.70 -8.13
CA ASP A 121 -3.86 -4.66 -9.61
C ASP A 121 -4.48 -5.88 -10.30
N GLY A 122 -5.43 -6.52 -9.62
CA GLY A 122 -6.11 -7.69 -10.14
C GLY A 122 -5.30 -8.99 -10.11
N PHE A 123 -4.13 -9.05 -9.45
CA PHE A 123 -3.23 -10.21 -9.46
C PHE A 123 -3.44 -11.21 -8.32
N GLY A 124 -4.28 -10.91 -7.32
CA GLY A 124 -4.53 -11.81 -6.20
C GLY A 124 -5.23 -13.12 -6.63
N ASP A 125 -4.67 -14.27 -6.25
CA ASP A 125 -5.37 -15.55 -6.37
C ASP A 125 -6.54 -15.66 -5.37
N ASN A 126 -7.37 -16.71 -5.48
CA ASN A 126 -8.48 -16.94 -4.56
C ASN A 126 -8.15 -17.94 -3.45
N ASP A 127 -6.95 -18.52 -3.43
CA ASP A 127 -6.52 -19.45 -2.38
C ASP A 127 -5.88 -18.67 -1.22
N ILE A 128 -6.70 -17.82 -0.60
CA ILE A 128 -6.30 -16.94 0.51
C ILE A 128 -5.95 -17.78 1.74
N ALA A 129 -6.72 -18.84 2.02
CA ALA A 129 -6.49 -19.69 3.18
C ALA A 129 -5.13 -20.40 3.13
N ALA A 130 -4.78 -21.00 1.99
CA ALA A 130 -3.47 -21.64 1.81
C ALA A 130 -2.33 -20.62 1.83
N THR A 131 -2.51 -19.45 1.23
CA THR A 131 -1.53 -18.36 1.31
C THR A 131 -1.31 -17.92 2.75
N PHE A 132 -2.36 -17.72 3.54
CA PHE A 132 -2.25 -17.37 4.95
C PHE A 132 -1.66 -18.52 5.80
N ALA A 133 -1.97 -19.77 5.48
CA ALA A 133 -1.33 -20.94 6.12
C ALA A 133 0.18 -20.98 5.83
N ARG A 134 0.59 -20.68 4.59
CA ARG A 134 2.00 -20.56 4.20
C ARG A 134 2.68 -19.44 5.00
N TYR A 135 2.07 -18.25 5.14
CA TYR A 135 2.62 -17.14 5.93
C TYR A 135 2.85 -17.54 7.40
N ARG A 136 1.89 -18.25 8.02
CA ARG A 136 2.05 -18.74 9.39
C ARG A 136 3.14 -19.79 9.51
N LYS A 137 3.20 -20.72 8.56
CA LYS A 137 4.18 -21.83 8.58
C LYS A 137 5.62 -21.34 8.39
N GLN A 138 5.83 -20.44 7.43
CA GLN A 138 7.16 -19.94 7.10
C GLN A 138 7.59 -18.76 7.98
N GLY A 139 6.63 -18.05 8.55
CA GLY A 139 6.82 -16.77 9.21
C GLY A 139 7.05 -15.63 8.21
N ILE A 140 6.55 -14.47 8.54
CA ILE A 140 6.70 -13.22 7.79
C ILE A 140 7.05 -12.08 8.75
N THR A 141 7.76 -11.06 8.29
CA THR A 141 8.14 -9.92 9.14
C THR A 141 7.00 -8.93 9.27
N LEU A 142 6.29 -8.66 8.17
CA LEU A 142 5.22 -7.66 8.10
C LEU A 142 3.85 -8.33 8.27
N ASN A 143 2.89 -7.63 8.84
CA ASN A 143 1.49 -8.01 8.73
C ASN A 143 1.05 -7.90 7.26
N ALA A 144 0.25 -8.86 6.78
CA ALA A 144 -0.15 -8.93 5.38
C ALA A 144 -1.64 -9.22 5.23
N ALA A 145 -2.36 -8.35 4.52
CA ALA A 145 -3.73 -8.59 4.08
C ALA A 145 -3.77 -8.67 2.55
N ARG A 146 -4.81 -9.30 1.97
CA ARG A 146 -4.86 -9.55 0.52
C ARG A 146 -6.23 -9.31 -0.07
N PHE A 147 -6.23 -8.93 -1.35
CA PHE A 147 -7.40 -8.95 -2.23
C PHE A 147 -7.45 -10.25 -3.06
N VAL A 148 -8.66 -10.59 -3.53
CA VAL A 148 -8.86 -11.56 -4.62
C VAL A 148 -8.91 -10.81 -5.95
N GLY A 149 -8.23 -11.33 -6.97
CA GLY A 149 -7.96 -10.63 -8.23
C GLY A 149 -8.86 -11.05 -9.39
N HIS A 150 -9.16 -10.09 -10.24
CA HIS A 150 -9.91 -10.27 -11.49
C HIS A 150 -9.13 -11.07 -12.53
N GLY A 151 -7.82 -10.81 -12.69
CA GLY A 151 -6.98 -11.48 -13.68
C GLY A 151 -6.99 -13.00 -13.54
N PRO A 152 -6.64 -13.56 -12.36
CA PRO A 152 -6.74 -15.00 -12.12
C PRO A 152 -8.16 -15.57 -12.28
N ALA A 153 -9.21 -14.82 -11.91
CA ALA A 153 -10.60 -15.24 -12.13
C ALA A 153 -10.88 -15.44 -13.64
N ARG A 154 -10.50 -14.45 -14.47
CA ARG A 154 -10.68 -14.54 -15.93
C ARG A 154 -9.85 -15.66 -16.55
N THR A 155 -8.57 -15.78 -16.20
CA THR A 155 -7.71 -16.84 -16.77
C THR A 155 -8.13 -18.23 -16.33
N THR A 156 -8.60 -18.41 -15.10
CA THR A 156 -9.14 -19.69 -14.62
C THR A 156 -10.40 -20.11 -15.39
N VAL A 157 -11.27 -19.15 -15.72
CA VAL A 157 -12.56 -19.42 -16.34
C VAL A 157 -12.49 -19.49 -17.86
N MET A 158 -11.69 -18.61 -18.50
CA MET A 158 -11.64 -18.42 -19.95
C MET A 158 -10.36 -18.98 -20.59
N GLY A 159 -9.36 -19.35 -19.79
CA GLY A 159 -8.06 -19.79 -20.31
C GLY A 159 -7.38 -18.71 -21.16
N ASN A 160 -6.85 -19.12 -22.31
CA ASN A 160 -6.19 -18.20 -23.26
C ASN A 160 -7.18 -17.41 -24.14
N ASP A 161 -8.48 -17.72 -24.08
CA ASP A 161 -9.54 -17.05 -24.88
C ASP A 161 -10.10 -15.79 -24.16
N PHE A 162 -9.28 -15.14 -23.36
CA PHE A 162 -9.67 -13.99 -22.56
C PHE A 162 -9.80 -12.67 -23.35
N ALA A 163 -9.36 -12.62 -24.61
CA ALA A 163 -9.35 -11.40 -25.43
C ALA A 163 -10.72 -11.07 -26.05
N ARG A 164 -11.79 -11.40 -25.35
CA ARG A 164 -13.18 -11.12 -25.68
C ARG A 164 -13.98 -10.82 -24.41
N GLN A 165 -15.20 -10.36 -24.57
CA GLN A 165 -16.12 -10.26 -23.44
C GLN A 165 -16.52 -11.65 -22.93
N ALA A 166 -16.70 -11.77 -21.62
CA ALA A 166 -17.15 -13.01 -21.00
C ALA A 166 -18.67 -13.22 -21.24
N THR A 167 -19.06 -14.47 -21.42
CA THR A 167 -20.47 -14.86 -21.44
C THR A 167 -21.08 -14.78 -20.04
N PRO A 168 -22.42 -14.71 -19.90
CA PRO A 168 -23.07 -14.76 -18.58
C PRO A 168 -22.67 -15.96 -17.73
N ALA A 169 -22.54 -17.14 -18.33
CA ALA A 169 -22.10 -18.36 -17.63
C ALA A 169 -20.63 -18.27 -17.15
N GLU A 170 -19.75 -17.60 -17.89
CA GLU A 170 -18.39 -17.35 -17.48
C GLU A 170 -18.33 -16.33 -16.33
N ILE A 171 -19.15 -15.28 -16.39
CA ILE A 171 -19.29 -14.30 -15.29
C ILE A 171 -19.76 -15.02 -14.00
N ASP A 172 -20.73 -15.93 -14.07
CA ASP A 172 -21.19 -16.67 -12.90
C ASP A 172 -20.10 -17.60 -12.31
N ARG A 173 -19.26 -18.19 -13.15
CA ARG A 173 -18.08 -18.94 -12.67
C ARG A 173 -17.04 -18.02 -12.03
N MET A 174 -16.81 -16.84 -12.58
CA MET A 174 -15.92 -15.83 -11.96
C MET A 174 -16.48 -15.31 -10.63
N LYS A 175 -17.79 -15.11 -10.50
CA LYS A 175 -18.44 -14.79 -9.20
C LYS A 175 -18.16 -15.86 -8.15
N ALA A 176 -18.22 -17.15 -8.52
CA ALA A 176 -17.87 -18.24 -7.61
C ALA A 176 -16.39 -18.17 -7.18
N TYR A 177 -15.49 -17.85 -8.12
CA TYR A 177 -14.07 -17.64 -7.82
C TYR A 177 -13.87 -16.51 -6.80
N ILE A 178 -14.51 -15.35 -7.01
CA ILE A 178 -14.42 -14.20 -6.07
C ILE A 178 -15.01 -14.58 -4.72
N ARG A 179 -16.18 -15.25 -4.69
CA ARG A 179 -16.82 -15.69 -3.44
C ARG A 179 -15.91 -16.56 -2.60
N ASN A 180 -15.22 -17.52 -3.22
CA ASN A 180 -14.24 -18.35 -2.51
C ASN A 180 -13.16 -17.51 -1.79
N GLY A 181 -12.53 -16.57 -2.49
CA GLY A 181 -11.53 -15.70 -1.87
C GLY A 181 -12.10 -14.85 -0.73
N MET A 182 -13.34 -14.36 -0.87
CA MET A 182 -14.02 -13.59 0.18
C MET A 182 -14.38 -14.44 1.41
N ASP A 183 -14.83 -15.67 1.23
CA ASP A 183 -15.09 -16.64 2.31
C ASP A 183 -13.82 -16.96 3.10
N GLU A 184 -12.68 -17.00 2.42
CA GLU A 184 -11.37 -17.26 3.03
C GLU A 184 -10.74 -16.03 3.68
N GLY A 185 -11.36 -14.85 3.57
CA GLY A 185 -11.01 -13.65 4.31
C GLY A 185 -10.25 -12.58 3.52
N ALA A 186 -10.38 -12.56 2.18
CA ALA A 186 -9.88 -11.46 1.36
C ALA A 186 -10.49 -10.12 1.79
N LEU A 187 -9.74 -9.01 1.63
CA LEU A 187 -10.23 -7.65 1.91
C LEU A 187 -11.34 -7.21 0.98
N GLY A 188 -11.33 -7.72 -0.24
CA GLY A 188 -12.24 -7.32 -1.29
C GLY A 188 -11.78 -7.85 -2.65
N PHE A 189 -12.26 -7.20 -3.69
CA PHE A 189 -12.02 -7.52 -5.09
C PHE A 189 -11.08 -6.49 -5.74
N SER A 190 -10.04 -6.95 -6.42
CA SER A 190 -9.06 -6.10 -7.10
C SER A 190 -9.09 -6.32 -8.61
N THR A 191 -8.95 -5.23 -9.37
CA THR A 191 -8.83 -5.26 -10.83
C THR A 191 -7.57 -4.56 -11.33
N GLY A 192 -7.04 -5.05 -12.46
CA GLY A 192 -6.03 -4.38 -13.26
C GLY A 192 -6.56 -4.22 -14.68
N LEU A 193 -7.42 -3.21 -14.88
CA LEU A 193 -8.12 -3.02 -16.15
C LEU A 193 -7.22 -2.46 -17.26
N ALA A 194 -6.05 -1.95 -16.89
CA ALA A 194 -5.00 -1.58 -17.84
C ALA A 194 -4.23 -2.79 -18.38
N TYR A 195 -4.33 -3.96 -17.74
CA TYR A 195 -3.56 -5.16 -18.06
C TYR A 195 -4.41 -6.28 -18.64
N ASN A 196 -3.81 -7.14 -19.45
CA ASN A 196 -4.44 -8.40 -19.84
C ASN A 196 -4.48 -9.37 -18.63
N PRO A 197 -5.59 -10.07 -18.40
CA PRO A 197 -6.80 -10.17 -19.24
C PRO A 197 -7.88 -9.13 -18.91
N GLY A 198 -7.73 -8.32 -17.84
CA GLY A 198 -8.73 -7.36 -17.35
C GLY A 198 -9.14 -6.31 -18.38
N TYR A 199 -8.22 -5.92 -19.28
CA TYR A 199 -8.48 -4.94 -20.34
C TYR A 199 -9.69 -5.27 -21.22
N TYR A 200 -9.96 -6.55 -21.47
CA TYR A 200 -11.05 -7.01 -22.33
C TYR A 200 -12.40 -7.16 -21.62
N SER A 201 -12.46 -6.92 -20.32
CA SER A 201 -13.73 -6.97 -19.58
C SER A 201 -14.59 -5.76 -19.90
N SER A 202 -15.90 -5.96 -19.91
CA SER A 202 -16.84 -4.84 -19.87
C SER A 202 -16.98 -4.27 -18.45
N THR A 203 -17.46 -3.03 -18.36
CA THR A 203 -17.76 -2.39 -17.08
C THR A 203 -18.82 -3.18 -16.29
N GLU A 204 -19.83 -3.74 -16.98
CA GLU A 204 -20.90 -4.56 -16.40
C GLU A 204 -20.37 -5.87 -15.81
N GLU A 205 -19.39 -6.52 -16.45
CA GLU A 205 -18.71 -7.68 -15.89
C GLU A 205 -18.07 -7.32 -14.54
N VAL A 206 -17.31 -6.23 -14.50
CA VAL A 206 -16.61 -5.80 -13.28
C VAL A 206 -17.61 -5.42 -12.18
N ILE A 207 -18.69 -4.72 -12.52
CA ILE A 207 -19.78 -4.39 -11.57
C ILE A 207 -20.40 -5.68 -11.00
N ALA A 208 -20.67 -6.67 -11.87
CA ALA A 208 -21.27 -7.93 -11.43
C ALA A 208 -20.37 -8.71 -10.46
N LEU A 209 -19.05 -8.69 -10.68
CA LEU A 209 -18.06 -9.30 -9.79
C LEU A 209 -17.87 -8.50 -8.50
N ASN A 210 -17.88 -7.16 -8.59
CA ASN A 210 -17.74 -6.28 -7.44
C ASN A 210 -18.92 -6.41 -6.46
N ARG A 211 -20.14 -6.64 -6.96
CA ARG A 211 -21.32 -6.93 -6.13
C ARG A 211 -21.11 -8.14 -5.21
N VAL A 212 -20.36 -9.15 -5.67
CA VAL A 212 -20.00 -10.28 -4.80
C VAL A 212 -19.15 -9.82 -3.63
N ALA A 213 -18.16 -8.95 -3.85
CA ALA A 213 -17.36 -8.40 -2.75
C ALA A 213 -18.21 -7.55 -1.79
N ALA A 214 -19.19 -6.80 -2.32
CA ALA A 214 -20.14 -6.01 -1.52
C ALA A 214 -20.97 -6.84 -0.56
N GLU A 215 -21.40 -8.07 -0.94
CA GLU A 215 -22.12 -9.01 -0.06
C GLU A 215 -21.36 -9.28 1.26
N TYR A 216 -20.03 -9.14 1.23
CA TYR A 216 -19.13 -9.35 2.37
C TYR A 216 -18.70 -8.05 3.07
N GLY A 217 -19.16 -6.89 2.61
CA GLY A 217 -18.62 -5.59 3.04
C GLY A 217 -17.17 -5.40 2.60
N GLY A 218 -16.80 -5.98 1.46
CA GLY A 218 -15.47 -5.88 0.87
C GLY A 218 -15.24 -4.53 0.18
N ILE A 219 -14.02 -4.32 -0.28
CA ILE A 219 -13.52 -3.10 -0.92
C ILE A 219 -13.21 -3.41 -2.38
N TYR A 220 -13.43 -2.45 -3.27
CA TYR A 220 -12.97 -2.48 -4.65
C TYR A 220 -11.62 -1.76 -4.76
N ASP A 221 -10.58 -2.46 -5.20
CA ASP A 221 -9.27 -1.93 -5.54
C ASP A 221 -9.08 -1.95 -7.06
N THR A 222 -8.50 -0.91 -7.65
CA THR A 222 -8.32 -0.90 -9.10
C THR A 222 -7.07 -0.17 -9.57
N HIS A 223 -6.23 -0.87 -10.36
CA HIS A 223 -5.48 -0.22 -11.41
C HIS A 223 -6.47 0.09 -12.52
N ASP A 224 -6.84 1.34 -12.66
CA ASP A 224 -7.88 1.79 -13.57
C ASP A 224 -7.49 1.53 -15.04
N ARG A 225 -8.48 1.54 -15.94
CA ARG A 225 -8.33 1.04 -17.32
C ARG A 225 -7.34 1.84 -18.14
N ASP A 226 -7.24 3.15 -17.90
CA ASP A 226 -6.39 4.04 -18.68
C ASP A 226 -5.94 5.26 -17.86
N MET A 227 -4.71 5.25 -17.41
CA MET A 227 -4.13 6.39 -16.72
C MET A 227 -3.69 7.53 -17.67
N GLY A 228 -3.98 7.44 -18.99
CA GLY A 228 -3.68 8.46 -19.99
C GLY A 228 -2.60 8.10 -21.00
N VAL A 229 -2.04 6.88 -20.95
CA VAL A 229 -0.94 6.43 -21.83
C VAL A 229 -1.32 5.31 -22.79
N SER A 230 -2.52 4.76 -22.70
CA SER A 230 -2.96 3.68 -23.57
C SER A 230 -3.17 4.17 -25.00
N TYR A 231 -2.66 3.44 -25.98
CA TYR A 231 -2.93 3.72 -27.38
C TYR A 231 -4.42 3.53 -27.69
N LYS A 232 -5.09 4.58 -28.14
CA LYS A 232 -6.54 4.59 -28.39
C LYS A 232 -7.36 4.02 -27.22
N GLY A 233 -6.90 4.29 -25.98
CA GLY A 233 -7.63 3.95 -24.77
C GLY A 233 -8.84 4.86 -24.55
N ILE A 234 -9.54 4.62 -23.43
CA ILE A 234 -10.72 5.43 -23.06
C ILE A 234 -10.36 6.82 -22.52
N GLY A 235 -9.09 7.05 -22.20
CA GLY A 235 -8.55 8.27 -21.59
C GLY A 235 -8.74 8.33 -20.08
N PHE A 236 -7.85 9.08 -19.43
CA PHE A 236 -7.74 9.14 -17.96
C PHE A 236 -9.06 9.53 -17.27
N LEU A 237 -9.72 10.58 -17.74
CA LEU A 237 -10.96 11.07 -17.11
C LEU A 237 -12.13 10.08 -17.23
N ASN A 238 -12.23 9.35 -18.34
CA ASN A 238 -13.25 8.32 -18.50
C ASN A 238 -12.94 7.09 -17.65
N SER A 239 -11.67 6.75 -17.50
CA SER A 239 -11.22 5.67 -16.63
C SER A 239 -11.53 5.94 -15.15
N VAL A 240 -11.29 7.17 -14.69
CA VAL A 240 -11.70 7.60 -13.34
C VAL A 240 -13.21 7.51 -13.16
N THR A 241 -13.99 7.92 -14.17
CA THR A 241 -15.46 7.83 -14.12
C THR A 241 -15.95 6.37 -14.10
N GLU A 242 -15.34 5.49 -14.91
CA GLU A 242 -15.63 4.06 -14.91
C GLU A 242 -15.37 3.42 -13.53
N ALA A 243 -14.23 3.71 -12.91
CA ALA A 243 -13.90 3.18 -11.59
C ALA A 243 -14.91 3.64 -10.51
N ILE A 244 -15.34 4.91 -10.56
CA ILE A 244 -16.38 5.44 -9.67
C ILE A 244 -17.70 4.73 -9.92
N GLN A 245 -18.11 4.56 -11.18
CA GLN A 245 -19.34 3.85 -11.57
C GLN A 245 -19.34 2.40 -11.05
N ILE A 246 -18.22 1.68 -11.22
CA ILE A 246 -18.07 0.30 -10.73
C ILE A 246 -18.27 0.24 -9.22
N ALA A 247 -17.72 1.19 -8.47
CA ALA A 247 -17.88 1.24 -7.02
C ALA A 247 -19.31 1.61 -6.61
N GLU A 248 -19.91 2.63 -7.21
CA GLU A 248 -21.28 3.07 -6.92
C GLU A 248 -22.30 1.97 -7.22
N GLU A 249 -22.27 1.39 -8.42
CA GLU A 249 -23.21 0.35 -8.84
C GLU A 249 -22.91 -1.02 -8.23
N GLY A 250 -21.65 -1.28 -7.90
CA GLY A 250 -21.19 -2.48 -7.20
C GLY A 250 -21.46 -2.44 -5.70
N GLY A 251 -21.60 -1.25 -5.10
CA GLY A 251 -21.94 -1.06 -3.69
C GLY A 251 -20.75 -1.22 -2.74
N THR A 252 -19.52 -0.90 -3.17
CA THR A 252 -18.31 -1.03 -2.35
C THR A 252 -17.60 0.30 -2.14
N PRO A 253 -16.81 0.46 -1.05
CA PRO A 253 -15.75 1.45 -1.03
C PRO A 253 -14.75 1.22 -2.17
N LEU A 254 -14.09 2.30 -2.63
CA LEU A 254 -13.11 2.27 -3.72
C LEU A 254 -11.74 2.73 -3.24
N VAL A 255 -10.69 2.00 -3.63
CA VAL A 255 -9.32 2.51 -3.59
C VAL A 255 -8.72 2.51 -5.00
N PHE A 256 -8.29 3.68 -5.45
CA PHE A 256 -7.47 3.80 -6.66
C PHE A 256 -6.03 3.38 -6.33
N SER A 257 -5.55 2.37 -7.03
CA SER A 257 -4.14 1.94 -7.02
C SER A 257 -3.24 3.08 -7.50
N HIS A 258 -2.10 3.32 -6.84
CA HIS A 258 -1.06 4.31 -7.24
C HIS A 258 -1.60 5.53 -8.02
N PHE A 259 -2.69 6.15 -7.54
CA PHE A 259 -3.48 7.16 -8.22
C PHE A 259 -2.65 8.35 -8.72
N ASN A 260 -2.58 8.50 -10.02
CA ASN A 260 -2.01 9.65 -10.73
C ASN A 260 -2.42 9.60 -12.22
N SER A 261 -2.21 10.69 -12.96
CA SER A 261 -2.26 10.67 -14.42
C SER A 261 -0.88 10.31 -14.98
N LEU A 262 -0.85 9.36 -15.93
CA LEU A 262 0.34 8.98 -16.66
C LEU A 262 0.40 9.67 -18.02
N GLY A 263 1.61 10.09 -18.42
CA GLY A 263 1.88 10.66 -19.74
C GLY A 263 1.56 12.14 -19.86
N LEU A 264 2.31 12.78 -20.74
CA LEU A 264 2.33 14.24 -20.88
C LEU A 264 0.96 14.84 -21.23
N LYS A 265 0.16 14.10 -22.00
CA LYS A 265 -1.17 14.55 -22.44
C LYS A 265 -2.21 14.56 -21.31
N ALA A 266 -2.08 13.67 -20.32
CA ALA A 266 -3.05 13.52 -19.24
C ALA A 266 -2.71 14.36 -17.99
N HIS A 267 -1.51 14.94 -17.88
CA HIS A 267 -1.16 15.75 -16.71
C HIS A 267 -2.14 16.90 -16.43
N PRO A 268 -2.66 17.64 -17.44
CA PRO A 268 -3.60 18.73 -17.21
C PRO A 268 -4.98 18.27 -16.69
N ASP A 269 -5.33 16.99 -16.82
CA ASP A 269 -6.64 16.46 -16.46
C ASP A 269 -6.79 16.19 -14.95
N MET A 270 -5.70 16.20 -14.18
CA MET A 270 -5.72 15.87 -12.76
C MET A 270 -6.69 16.71 -11.92
N PRO A 271 -6.82 18.04 -12.09
CA PRO A 271 -7.80 18.82 -11.34
C PRO A 271 -9.25 18.36 -11.58
N GLU A 272 -9.59 17.99 -12.81
CA GLU A 272 -10.91 17.48 -13.15
C GLU A 272 -11.14 16.06 -12.58
N ALA A 273 -10.14 15.19 -12.61
CA ALA A 273 -10.21 13.87 -11.98
C ALA A 273 -10.47 13.99 -10.47
N ILE A 274 -9.74 14.88 -9.80
CA ILE A 274 -9.96 15.18 -8.37
C ILE A 274 -11.38 15.68 -8.13
N ARG A 275 -11.89 16.59 -8.96
CA ARG A 275 -13.25 17.13 -8.85
C ARG A 275 -14.31 16.02 -8.98
N ARG A 276 -14.13 15.07 -9.91
CA ARG A 276 -15.04 13.91 -10.08
C ARG A 276 -15.03 13.01 -8.84
N ILE A 277 -13.85 12.71 -8.31
CA ILE A 277 -13.69 11.90 -7.08
C ILE A 277 -14.35 12.60 -5.89
N GLU A 278 -14.08 13.90 -5.67
CA GLU A 278 -14.66 14.66 -4.58
C GLU A 278 -16.19 14.80 -4.69
N ALA A 279 -16.71 14.93 -5.92
CA ALA A 279 -18.15 14.91 -6.18
C ALA A 279 -18.79 13.54 -5.82
N ALA A 280 -18.14 12.43 -6.16
CA ALA A 280 -18.59 11.09 -5.77
C ALA A 280 -18.52 10.89 -4.26
N ARG A 281 -17.45 11.34 -3.61
CA ARG A 281 -17.33 11.36 -2.14
C ARG A 281 -18.45 12.18 -1.49
N GLY A 282 -18.80 13.33 -2.08
CA GLY A 282 -19.92 14.17 -1.66
C GLY A 282 -21.29 13.49 -1.79
N ARG A 283 -21.43 12.50 -2.68
CA ARG A 283 -22.62 11.62 -2.79
C ARG A 283 -22.61 10.44 -1.82
N GLY A 284 -21.54 10.27 -1.04
CA GLY A 284 -21.42 9.22 -0.03
C GLY A 284 -20.57 8.01 -0.44
N VAL A 285 -19.96 8.02 -1.63
CA VAL A 285 -19.03 6.94 -2.02
C VAL A 285 -17.74 7.07 -1.22
N ASN A 286 -17.36 6.04 -0.48
CA ASN A 286 -16.12 6.04 0.28
C ASN A 286 -14.94 5.74 -0.65
N ILE A 287 -14.25 6.79 -1.12
CA ILE A 287 -13.13 6.69 -2.07
C ILE A 287 -11.84 7.13 -1.42
N MET A 288 -10.79 6.31 -1.58
CA MET A 288 -9.40 6.62 -1.26
C MET A 288 -8.51 6.43 -2.48
N GLY A 289 -7.33 7.05 -2.47
CA GLY A 289 -6.27 6.82 -3.44
C GLY A 289 -4.96 6.44 -2.76
N ALA A 290 -4.23 5.49 -3.31
CA ALA A 290 -2.86 5.21 -2.93
C ALA A 290 -1.91 6.09 -3.75
N GLN A 291 -0.87 6.68 -3.14
CA GLN A 291 0.05 7.58 -3.82
C GLN A 291 1.50 7.14 -3.70
N ILE A 292 2.18 7.07 -4.85
CA ILE A 292 3.64 7.02 -4.97
C ILE A 292 4.16 8.47 -4.95
N VAL A 293 5.25 8.72 -4.21
CA VAL A 293 5.85 10.08 -4.10
C VAL A 293 7.03 10.30 -5.06
N TYR A 294 7.22 9.40 -6.02
CA TYR A 294 8.21 9.52 -7.10
C TYR A 294 7.54 9.92 -8.41
N THR A 295 8.33 10.42 -9.35
CA THR A 295 7.84 10.85 -10.68
C THR A 295 8.01 9.80 -11.77
N ALA A 296 8.61 8.65 -11.46
CA ALA A 296 8.75 7.53 -12.38
C ALA A 296 7.73 6.42 -12.11
N SER A 297 7.37 5.66 -13.14
CA SER A 297 6.65 4.38 -13.05
C SER A 297 7.58 3.22 -13.40
N GLU A 298 7.24 2.01 -12.98
CA GLU A 298 7.92 0.76 -13.38
C GLU A 298 6.88 -0.30 -13.69
N SER A 299 7.04 -1.02 -14.80
CA SER A 299 6.21 -2.16 -15.18
C SER A 299 6.92 -3.05 -16.21
N SER A 300 6.23 -4.08 -16.71
CA SER A 300 6.73 -4.87 -17.83
C SER A 300 6.66 -4.08 -19.14
N VAL A 301 7.65 -4.29 -20.02
CA VAL A 301 7.72 -3.65 -21.34
C VAL A 301 6.49 -3.97 -22.20
N ASP A 302 5.99 -5.20 -22.15
CA ASP A 302 4.75 -5.57 -22.84
C ASP A 302 3.51 -4.88 -22.26
N GLY A 303 3.49 -4.62 -20.97
CA GLY A 303 2.45 -3.85 -20.29
C GLY A 303 2.53 -2.34 -20.55
N HIS A 304 3.74 -1.77 -20.62
CA HIS A 304 3.95 -0.33 -20.75
C HIS A 304 4.00 0.16 -22.20
N LEU A 305 4.74 -0.55 -23.06
CA LEU A 305 5.17 -0.02 -24.35
C LEU A 305 4.48 -0.69 -25.54
N MET A 306 3.72 -1.78 -25.30
CA MET A 306 3.01 -2.47 -26.38
C MET A 306 1.53 -2.08 -26.44
N PRO A 307 0.95 -2.00 -27.64
CA PRO A 307 -0.50 -1.87 -27.77
C PRO A 307 -1.18 -3.11 -27.20
N ARG A 308 -2.32 -2.93 -26.51
CA ARG A 308 -2.98 -3.98 -25.70
C ARG A 308 -3.32 -5.27 -26.46
N TRP A 309 -3.56 -5.19 -27.78
CA TRP A 309 -3.83 -6.35 -28.61
C TRP A 309 -2.58 -7.21 -28.87
N ALA A 310 -1.38 -6.63 -28.79
CA ALA A 310 -0.14 -7.32 -29.15
C ALA A 310 0.16 -8.52 -28.21
N PRO A 311 0.07 -8.42 -26.88
CA PRO A 311 0.27 -9.56 -25.97
C PRO A 311 -0.97 -10.44 -25.78
N ALA A 312 -2.10 -10.19 -26.47
CA ALA A 312 -3.29 -11.01 -26.35
C ALA A 312 -3.02 -12.45 -26.79
N GLY A 313 -3.42 -13.43 -25.97
CA GLY A 313 -3.12 -14.84 -26.17
C GLY A 313 -1.78 -15.31 -25.58
N GLY A 314 -1.09 -14.42 -24.85
CA GLY A 314 0.13 -14.75 -24.11
C GLY A 314 1.44 -14.56 -24.88
N PRO A 315 2.59 -14.93 -24.27
CA PRO A 315 3.94 -14.66 -24.81
C PRO A 315 4.19 -15.25 -26.21
N ASP A 316 3.73 -16.48 -26.47
CA ASP A 316 3.93 -17.12 -27.78
C ASP A 316 3.19 -16.36 -28.89
N SER A 317 1.99 -15.87 -28.60
CA SER A 317 1.21 -15.05 -29.53
C SER A 317 1.88 -13.70 -29.78
N LEU A 318 2.44 -13.07 -28.77
CA LEU A 318 3.24 -11.86 -28.91
C LEU A 318 4.46 -12.12 -29.81
N LEU A 319 5.23 -13.18 -29.55
CA LEU A 319 6.41 -13.52 -30.35
C LEU A 319 6.07 -13.81 -31.83
N ALA A 320 4.96 -14.48 -32.08
CA ALA A 320 4.49 -14.72 -33.44
C ALA A 320 4.20 -13.39 -34.17
N ARG A 321 3.47 -12.48 -33.52
CA ARG A 321 3.14 -11.15 -34.07
C ARG A 321 4.37 -10.26 -34.25
N LEU A 322 5.36 -10.33 -33.36
CA LEU A 322 6.62 -9.60 -33.49
C LEU A 322 7.44 -10.06 -34.72
N LYS A 323 7.29 -11.33 -35.12
CA LYS A 323 7.97 -11.90 -36.30
C LYS A 323 7.20 -11.70 -37.59
N ASP A 324 5.88 -11.49 -37.54
CA ASP A 324 5.04 -11.25 -38.71
C ASP A 324 5.17 -9.81 -39.21
N PRO A 325 5.60 -9.58 -40.47
CA PRO A 325 5.84 -8.23 -40.98
C PRO A 325 4.63 -7.30 -40.96
N VAL A 326 3.41 -7.84 -41.19
CA VAL A 326 2.18 -7.04 -41.21
C VAL A 326 1.80 -6.58 -39.80
N SER A 327 1.82 -7.52 -38.86
CA SER A 327 1.57 -7.21 -37.43
C SER A 327 2.61 -6.24 -36.89
N TRP A 328 3.89 -6.44 -37.25
CA TRP A 328 4.96 -5.55 -36.80
C TRP A 328 4.80 -4.14 -37.32
N ALA A 329 4.55 -3.92 -38.59
CA ALA A 329 4.39 -2.59 -39.16
C ALA A 329 3.26 -1.80 -38.45
N ARG A 330 2.17 -2.49 -38.09
CA ARG A 330 1.11 -1.91 -37.27
C ARG A 330 1.60 -1.58 -35.85
N MET A 331 2.24 -2.54 -35.16
CA MET A 331 2.76 -2.35 -33.80
C MET A 331 3.77 -1.21 -33.75
N GLU A 332 4.70 -1.14 -34.70
CA GLU A 332 5.74 -0.14 -34.76
C GLU A 332 5.18 1.29 -34.72
N SER A 333 4.15 1.56 -35.55
CA SER A 333 3.47 2.85 -35.56
C SER A 333 2.79 3.17 -34.22
N GLU A 334 2.11 2.19 -33.63
CA GLU A 334 1.40 2.37 -32.36
C GLU A 334 2.39 2.56 -31.19
N ILE A 335 3.51 1.81 -31.16
CA ILE A 335 4.60 1.97 -30.17
C ILE A 335 5.24 3.36 -30.26
N ALA A 336 5.46 3.88 -31.46
CA ALA A 336 6.05 5.22 -31.63
C ALA A 336 5.17 6.31 -31.02
N GLU A 337 3.85 6.20 -31.10
CA GLU A 337 2.93 7.13 -30.44
C GLU A 337 2.93 6.93 -28.91
N ILE A 338 2.95 5.69 -28.42
CA ILE A 338 3.07 5.38 -26.98
C ILE A 338 4.34 6.01 -26.42
N LEU A 339 5.50 5.80 -27.07
CA LEU A 339 6.79 6.37 -26.64
C LEU A 339 6.74 7.90 -26.59
N THR A 340 6.12 8.54 -27.59
CA THR A 340 5.97 10.00 -27.62
C THR A 340 5.19 10.52 -26.41
N ASN A 341 4.07 9.88 -26.05
CA ASN A 341 3.27 10.29 -24.90
C ASN A 341 3.98 10.00 -23.57
N ARG A 342 4.90 9.05 -23.55
CA ARG A 342 5.72 8.69 -22.38
C ARG A 342 7.01 9.53 -22.24
N GLY A 343 7.18 10.61 -23.03
CA GLY A 343 8.34 11.51 -22.95
C GLY A 343 9.52 11.09 -23.80
N GLY A 344 9.37 10.07 -24.63
CA GLY A 344 10.37 9.59 -25.58
C GLY A 344 11.32 8.51 -25.03
N PRO A 345 12.13 7.90 -25.92
CA PRO A 345 12.95 6.72 -25.60
C PRO A 345 14.10 6.99 -24.61
N THR A 346 14.51 8.24 -24.42
CA THR A 346 15.52 8.66 -23.43
C THR A 346 14.99 8.54 -21.99
N LYS A 347 13.66 8.55 -21.81
CA LYS A 347 13.00 8.44 -20.51
C LYS A 347 12.67 7.02 -20.11
N ILE A 348 12.88 6.04 -20.98
CA ILE A 348 12.63 4.62 -20.74
C ILE A 348 13.93 3.92 -20.41
N LEU A 349 14.10 3.47 -19.17
CA LEU A 349 15.25 2.68 -18.71
C LEU A 349 14.87 1.22 -18.56
N ILE A 350 15.69 0.30 -19.07
CA ILE A 350 15.50 -1.14 -18.83
C ILE A 350 15.94 -1.47 -17.40
N THR A 351 15.05 -2.04 -16.60
CA THR A 351 15.30 -2.41 -15.20
C THR A 351 15.57 -3.90 -15.02
N GLU A 352 14.88 -4.76 -15.76
CA GLU A 352 15.15 -6.21 -15.82
C GLU A 352 15.20 -6.66 -17.28
N GLY A 353 16.17 -7.51 -17.62
CA GLY A 353 16.38 -8.02 -18.97
C GLY A 353 17.82 -8.48 -19.18
N PRO A 354 18.34 -8.45 -20.41
CA PRO A 354 19.74 -8.75 -20.69
C PRO A 354 20.67 -7.81 -19.91
N LYS A 355 21.67 -8.37 -19.22
CA LYS A 355 22.56 -7.64 -18.29
C LYS A 355 23.24 -6.43 -18.93
N GLU A 356 23.63 -6.53 -20.20
CA GLU A 356 24.28 -5.48 -20.97
C GLU A 356 23.39 -4.26 -21.22
N PHE A 357 22.07 -4.39 -21.06
CA PHE A 357 21.09 -3.33 -21.28
C PHE A 357 20.42 -2.82 -20.00
N THR A 358 20.62 -3.52 -18.89
CA THR A 358 20.10 -3.05 -17.58
C THR A 358 20.72 -1.69 -17.23
N LYS A 359 19.90 -0.74 -16.75
CA LYS A 359 20.23 0.67 -16.47
C LYS A 359 20.49 1.52 -17.71
N ARG A 360 20.27 1.02 -18.90
CA ARG A 360 20.44 1.81 -20.13
C ARG A 360 19.09 2.31 -20.62
N SER A 361 19.11 3.52 -21.20
CA SER A 361 17.94 4.05 -21.86
C SER A 361 17.65 3.29 -23.16
N LEU A 362 16.37 3.25 -23.54
CA LEU A 362 15.98 2.68 -24.82
C LEU A 362 16.66 3.38 -26.01
N SER A 363 16.90 4.69 -25.88
CA SER A 363 17.67 5.47 -26.87
C SER A 363 19.10 4.97 -27.02
N ASP A 364 19.80 4.69 -25.91
CA ASP A 364 21.20 4.20 -25.95
C ASP A 364 21.29 2.78 -26.50
N ILE A 365 20.31 1.95 -26.19
CA ILE A 365 20.21 0.59 -26.71
C ILE A 365 19.99 0.63 -28.23
N ALA A 366 19.06 1.45 -28.70
CA ALA A 366 18.78 1.65 -30.11
C ALA A 366 20.03 2.14 -30.88
N ALA A 367 20.74 3.13 -30.32
CA ALA A 367 22.00 3.64 -30.88
C ALA A 367 23.10 2.56 -30.95
N THR A 368 23.22 1.72 -29.90
CA THR A 368 24.21 0.62 -29.89
C THR A 368 23.94 -0.41 -31.00
N TRP A 369 22.67 -0.65 -31.30
CA TRP A 369 22.29 -1.60 -32.37
C TRP A 369 22.15 -0.95 -33.75
N GLY A 370 22.25 0.37 -33.85
CA GLY A 370 22.06 1.11 -35.11
C GLY A 370 20.64 0.99 -35.66
N VAL A 371 19.63 0.99 -34.78
CA VAL A 371 18.22 0.79 -35.12
C VAL A 371 17.32 1.86 -34.52
N THR A 372 16.03 1.87 -34.89
CA THR A 372 15.01 2.71 -34.24
C THR A 372 14.74 2.23 -32.81
N PRO A 373 14.24 3.10 -31.90
CA PRO A 373 13.82 2.68 -30.57
C PRO A 373 12.71 1.62 -30.59
N THR A 374 11.79 1.68 -31.55
CA THR A 374 10.73 0.69 -31.76
C THR A 374 11.31 -0.69 -32.12
N GLU A 375 12.26 -0.74 -33.04
CA GLU A 375 12.97 -1.98 -33.40
C GLU A 375 13.84 -2.49 -32.22
N ALA A 376 14.37 -1.62 -31.38
CA ALA A 376 15.08 -2.05 -30.16
C ALA A 376 14.12 -2.77 -29.18
N ILE A 377 12.91 -2.27 -28.96
CA ILE A 377 11.86 -2.96 -28.17
C ILE A 377 11.57 -4.34 -28.76
N ARG A 378 11.36 -4.42 -30.10
CA ARG A 378 11.11 -5.68 -30.78
C ARG A 378 12.19 -6.71 -30.50
N ARG A 379 13.46 -6.32 -30.68
CA ARG A 379 14.62 -7.22 -30.46
C ARG A 379 14.72 -7.67 -29.02
N LEU A 380 14.54 -6.75 -28.04
CA LEU A 380 14.55 -7.08 -26.62
C LEU A 380 13.44 -8.09 -26.29
N LEU A 381 12.22 -7.88 -26.75
CA LEU A 381 11.10 -8.80 -26.52
C LEU A 381 11.33 -10.17 -27.16
N ILE A 382 11.91 -10.22 -28.36
CA ILE A 382 12.26 -11.51 -29.01
C ILE A 382 13.38 -12.21 -28.23
N GLN A 383 14.42 -11.49 -27.81
CA GLN A 383 15.55 -12.06 -27.06
C GLN A 383 15.14 -12.60 -25.69
N THR A 384 14.17 -11.96 -25.03
CA THR A 384 13.66 -12.37 -23.71
C THR A 384 12.44 -13.29 -23.80
N HIS A 385 12.05 -13.74 -25.00
CA HIS A 385 10.85 -14.53 -25.26
C HIS A 385 9.57 -13.86 -24.68
N GLY A 386 9.51 -12.52 -24.71
CA GLY A 386 8.38 -11.75 -24.19
C GLY A 386 8.19 -11.85 -22.68
N THR A 387 9.21 -12.30 -21.94
CA THR A 387 9.15 -12.46 -20.47
C THR A 387 10.30 -11.76 -19.79
N ARG A 388 10.09 -11.37 -18.49
CA ARG A 388 11.15 -10.78 -17.64
C ARG A 388 11.88 -9.59 -18.29
N LEU A 389 11.14 -8.76 -19.00
CA LEU A 389 11.64 -7.51 -19.51
C LEU A 389 10.85 -6.38 -18.82
N MET A 390 11.51 -5.65 -17.95
CA MET A 390 10.91 -4.55 -17.20
C MET A 390 11.53 -3.23 -17.59
N ASP A 391 10.74 -2.17 -17.54
CA ASP A 391 11.21 -0.81 -17.74
C ASP A 391 10.76 0.14 -16.63
N MET A 392 11.55 1.19 -16.44
CA MET A 392 11.18 2.35 -15.64
C MET A 392 11.04 3.55 -16.56
N ASN A 393 9.89 4.21 -16.50
CA ASN A 393 9.63 5.42 -17.24
C ASN A 393 9.85 6.65 -16.35
N LEU A 394 10.94 7.36 -16.57
CA LEU A 394 11.30 8.55 -15.81
C LEU A 394 10.39 9.73 -16.13
N ASP A 395 10.07 10.53 -15.11
CA ASP A 395 9.29 11.77 -15.20
C ASP A 395 7.90 11.62 -15.86
N ILE A 396 7.34 10.43 -15.79
CA ILE A 396 6.01 10.14 -16.35
C ILE A 396 4.87 10.71 -15.50
N TYR A 397 5.08 10.92 -14.20
CA TYR A 397 4.17 11.62 -13.32
C TYR A 397 4.59 13.09 -13.17
N SER A 398 3.61 14.00 -13.23
CA SER A 398 3.84 15.40 -12.90
C SER A 398 4.12 15.58 -11.41
N ILE A 399 5.23 16.24 -11.06
CA ILE A 399 5.53 16.55 -9.65
C ILE A 399 4.46 17.46 -9.02
N GLU A 400 3.84 18.33 -9.81
CA GLU A 400 2.76 19.21 -9.34
C GLU A 400 1.49 18.40 -9.03
N ASN A 401 1.21 17.36 -9.81
CA ASN A 401 0.11 16.44 -9.52
C ASN A 401 0.40 15.62 -8.25
N VAL A 402 1.65 15.16 -8.07
CA VAL A 402 2.07 14.50 -6.81
C VAL A 402 1.87 15.43 -5.61
N ARG A 403 2.27 16.70 -5.71
CA ARG A 403 2.09 17.70 -4.65
C ARG A 403 0.62 18.00 -4.37
N THR A 404 -0.19 18.11 -5.42
CA THR A 404 -1.63 18.37 -5.30
C THR A 404 -2.34 17.22 -4.59
N LEU A 405 -2.06 15.99 -4.98
CA LEU A 405 -2.64 14.79 -4.37
C LEU A 405 -2.20 14.63 -2.92
N ALA A 406 -0.93 14.89 -2.59
CA ALA A 406 -0.42 14.76 -1.23
C ALA A 406 -1.16 15.60 -0.18
N ARG A 407 -1.84 16.67 -0.59
CA ARG A 407 -2.67 17.54 0.27
C ARG A 407 -4.10 17.05 0.46
N LYS A 408 -4.51 15.97 -0.23
CA LYS A 408 -5.88 15.45 -0.14
C LYS A 408 -6.01 14.49 1.05
N ASP A 409 -7.04 14.67 1.86
CA ASP A 409 -7.31 13.90 3.08
C ASP A 409 -7.71 12.45 2.84
N TRP A 410 -7.99 12.12 1.59
CA TRP A 410 -8.34 10.79 1.09
C TRP A 410 -7.16 10.08 0.40
N ILE A 411 -5.95 10.65 0.44
CA ILE A 411 -4.74 10.02 -0.12
C ILE A 411 -3.95 9.29 0.96
N MET A 412 -3.77 8.01 0.74
CA MET A 412 -2.88 7.12 1.48
C MET A 412 -1.53 7.02 0.77
N THR A 413 -0.53 6.40 1.40
CA THR A 413 0.82 6.26 0.85
C THR A 413 1.11 4.82 0.48
N THR A 414 1.82 4.62 -0.63
CA THR A 414 2.29 3.31 -1.07
C THR A 414 3.70 3.39 -1.64
N THR A 415 4.41 2.25 -1.59
CA THR A 415 5.63 2.06 -2.38
C THR A 415 5.31 1.59 -3.80
N ASP A 416 4.22 0.83 -3.99
CA ASP A 416 3.99 0.06 -5.22
C ASP A 416 5.22 -0.81 -5.56
N GLY A 417 5.86 -1.34 -4.52
CA GLY A 417 7.18 -1.97 -4.58
C GLY A 417 7.17 -3.45 -4.18
N TYR A 418 8.30 -4.08 -4.44
CA TYR A 418 8.59 -5.46 -4.06
C TYR A 418 10.07 -5.62 -3.73
N THR A 419 10.43 -6.60 -2.89
CA THR A 419 11.83 -6.95 -2.66
C THR A 419 12.36 -7.76 -3.85
N PRO A 420 13.36 -7.27 -4.60
CA PRO A 420 13.91 -7.99 -5.73
C PRO A 420 14.52 -9.33 -5.32
N ALA A 421 14.34 -10.36 -6.14
CA ALA A 421 14.80 -11.71 -5.86
C ALA A 421 16.34 -11.84 -5.82
N SER A 422 17.07 -10.94 -6.46
CA SER A 422 18.54 -10.92 -6.51
C SER A 422 19.10 -9.56 -6.15
N ASP A 423 20.25 -9.54 -5.48
CA ASP A 423 20.97 -8.31 -5.16
C ASP A 423 21.53 -7.59 -6.40
N SER A 424 21.60 -8.25 -7.54
CA SER A 424 22.01 -7.67 -8.81
C SER A 424 20.86 -7.07 -9.63
N THR A 425 19.58 -7.28 -9.23
CA THR A 425 18.43 -6.73 -9.95
C THR A 425 18.34 -5.22 -9.73
N TYR A 426 18.33 -4.44 -10.81
CA TYR A 426 18.00 -3.03 -10.75
C TYR A 426 16.48 -2.90 -10.58
N THR A 427 16.02 -1.92 -9.81
CA THR A 427 14.60 -1.72 -9.48
C THR A 427 14.29 -0.25 -9.27
N HIS A 428 13.02 0.07 -9.10
CA HIS A 428 12.61 1.43 -8.78
C HIS A 428 12.97 1.80 -7.32
N PRO A 429 13.51 3.00 -7.05
CA PRO A 429 13.88 3.43 -5.69
C PRO A 429 12.68 3.52 -4.73
N ARG A 430 11.43 3.55 -5.23
CA ARG A 430 10.21 3.63 -4.43
C ARG A 430 10.10 2.53 -3.38
N THR A 431 10.60 1.32 -3.69
CA THR A 431 10.62 0.18 -2.76
C THR A 431 11.42 0.49 -1.49
N TYR A 432 12.53 1.22 -1.61
CA TYR A 432 13.49 1.46 -0.54
C TYR A 432 13.31 2.83 0.14
N GLY A 433 12.63 3.79 -0.50
CA GLY A 433 12.55 5.17 -0.05
C GLY A 433 11.16 5.81 -0.05
N GLY A 434 10.10 5.12 -0.50
CA GLY A 434 8.79 5.73 -0.73
C GLY A 434 8.19 6.45 0.49
N PHE A 435 8.28 5.86 1.67
CA PHE A 435 7.77 6.46 2.90
C PHE A 435 8.69 7.53 3.45
N THR A 436 10.00 7.26 3.48
CA THR A 436 10.98 8.23 3.98
C THR A 436 11.09 9.46 3.08
N ARG A 437 10.93 9.31 1.75
CA ARG A 437 10.84 10.43 0.82
C ARG A 437 9.67 11.35 1.11
N LYS A 438 8.52 10.82 1.52
CA LYS A 438 7.40 11.66 1.94
C LYS A 438 7.75 12.53 3.14
N PHE A 439 8.48 11.98 4.12
CA PHE A 439 8.95 12.75 5.28
C PHE A 439 10.02 13.79 4.89
N THR A 440 10.99 13.41 4.07
CA THR A 440 12.07 14.33 3.68
C THR A 440 11.56 15.40 2.73
N GLN A 441 11.04 15.01 1.58
CA GLN A 441 10.64 15.94 0.53
C GLN A 441 9.40 16.75 0.91
N LEU A 442 8.27 16.08 1.24
CA LEU A 442 7.00 16.78 1.35
C LEU A 442 6.78 17.44 2.72
N VAL A 443 7.35 16.86 3.80
CA VAL A 443 7.19 17.44 5.14
C VAL A 443 8.32 18.38 5.48
N ARG A 444 9.59 17.93 5.44
CA ARG A 444 10.75 18.70 5.92
C ARG A 444 11.18 19.78 4.94
N ASP A 445 11.40 19.42 3.66
CA ASP A 445 12.06 20.29 2.69
C ASP A 445 11.06 21.25 2.03
N GLU A 446 9.94 20.75 1.53
CA GLU A 446 8.90 21.55 0.87
C GLU A 446 7.87 22.14 1.86
N LYS A 447 7.75 21.60 3.07
CA LYS A 447 6.74 21.98 4.07
C LYS A 447 5.32 21.98 3.48
N LEU A 448 5.07 21.07 2.57
CA LEU A 448 3.82 20.94 1.83
C LEU A 448 2.67 20.43 2.69
N ILE A 449 3.00 19.49 3.59
CA ILE A 449 2.12 18.87 4.57
C ILE A 449 2.83 18.78 5.92
N THR A 450 2.06 18.65 7.02
CA THR A 450 2.63 18.48 8.36
C THR A 450 2.97 17.03 8.65
N MET A 451 3.89 16.78 9.60
CA MET A 451 4.22 15.43 10.05
C MET A 451 3.00 14.67 10.62
N PRO A 452 2.15 15.25 11.49
CA PRO A 452 0.94 14.58 11.95
C PRO A 452 -0.02 14.19 10.82
N TYR A 453 -0.18 15.05 9.80
CA TYR A 453 -1.00 14.76 8.64
C TYR A 453 -0.42 13.58 7.82
N ALA A 454 0.89 13.57 7.58
CA ALA A 454 1.57 12.48 6.89
C ALA A 454 1.41 11.14 7.64
N ILE A 455 1.65 11.14 8.97
CA ILE A 455 1.52 9.94 9.80
C ILE A 455 0.07 9.41 9.76
N ARG A 456 -0.94 10.27 9.90
CA ARG A 456 -2.35 9.86 9.78
C ARG A 456 -2.63 9.17 8.44
N GLY A 457 -2.16 9.74 7.33
CA GLY A 457 -2.32 9.19 5.97
C GLY A 457 -1.62 7.85 5.73
N MET A 458 -0.67 7.49 6.60
CA MET A 458 0.10 6.26 6.54
C MET A 458 -0.29 5.24 7.62
N THR A 459 -1.19 5.55 8.55
CA THR A 459 -1.48 4.71 9.72
C THR A 459 -2.97 4.55 9.96
N SER A 460 -3.62 5.49 10.64
CA SER A 460 -5.03 5.37 11.03
C SER A 460 -6.00 5.50 9.85
N LEU A 461 -5.66 6.29 8.84
CA LEU A 461 -6.49 6.42 7.65
C LEU A 461 -6.64 5.08 6.92
N PRO A 462 -5.55 4.37 6.52
CA PRO A 462 -5.67 3.04 5.92
C PRO A 462 -6.30 2.02 6.87
N ALA A 463 -5.91 1.97 8.15
CA ALA A 463 -6.49 1.01 9.09
C ALA A 463 -8.01 1.15 9.20
N SER A 464 -8.51 2.38 9.23
CA SER A 464 -9.94 2.69 9.25
C SER A 464 -10.63 2.33 7.94
N PHE A 465 -10.03 2.69 6.79
CA PHE A 465 -10.59 2.42 5.48
C PHE A 465 -10.73 0.90 5.21
N TYR A 466 -9.69 0.14 5.51
CA TYR A 466 -9.71 -1.33 5.36
C TYR A 466 -10.52 -2.06 6.45
N GLY A 467 -11.08 -1.33 7.41
CA GLY A 467 -11.89 -1.91 8.49
C GLY A 467 -11.12 -2.90 9.37
N ILE A 468 -9.81 -2.68 9.57
CA ILE A 468 -8.96 -3.56 10.39
C ILE A 468 -8.89 -3.00 11.80
N PRO A 469 -9.53 -3.66 12.78
CA PRO A 469 -9.66 -3.12 14.14
C PRO A 469 -8.34 -3.19 14.91
N ASN A 470 -8.21 -2.29 15.87
CA ASN A 470 -7.13 -2.25 16.87
C ASN A 470 -5.71 -2.13 16.24
N ARG A 471 -5.58 -1.49 15.07
CA ARG A 471 -4.32 -1.15 14.42
C ARG A 471 -4.34 0.28 13.90
N GLY A 472 -3.19 0.84 13.56
CA GLY A 472 -3.06 2.18 12.98
C GLY A 472 -3.09 3.35 13.99
N LEU A 473 -3.25 3.07 15.28
CA LEU A 473 -3.18 4.04 16.38
C LEU A 473 -2.33 3.51 17.52
N ILE A 474 -1.67 4.42 18.26
CA ILE A 474 -1.06 4.09 19.55
C ILE A 474 -2.07 4.37 20.66
N LYS A 475 -2.73 3.29 21.09
CA LYS A 475 -3.78 3.33 22.11
C LYS A 475 -3.77 2.01 22.91
N PRO A 476 -4.03 2.03 24.23
CA PRO A 476 -4.16 0.81 25.02
C PRO A 476 -5.18 -0.17 24.41
N GLY A 477 -4.81 -1.46 24.33
CA GLY A 477 -5.57 -2.53 23.70
C GLY A 477 -5.29 -2.73 22.20
N PHE A 478 -4.65 -1.78 21.52
CA PHE A 478 -4.24 -1.90 20.12
C PHE A 478 -3.00 -2.80 19.99
N PHE A 479 -2.81 -3.39 18.82
CA PHE A 479 -1.58 -4.13 18.51
C PHE A 479 -0.37 -3.19 18.56
N ALA A 480 0.71 -3.68 19.13
CA ALA A 480 1.96 -2.92 19.24
C ALA A 480 2.75 -2.97 17.93
N ASP A 481 2.16 -2.41 16.87
CA ASP A 481 2.81 -2.07 15.62
C ASP A 481 3.27 -0.61 15.76
N ILE A 482 4.57 -0.40 15.95
CA ILE A 482 5.14 0.89 16.34
C ILE A 482 6.40 1.16 15.51
N ALA A 483 6.53 2.39 15.01
CA ALA A 483 7.76 2.87 14.39
C ALA A 483 8.34 4.03 15.22
N VAL A 484 9.66 4.03 15.38
CA VAL A 484 10.43 5.04 16.12
C VAL A 484 11.48 5.64 15.20
N PHE A 485 11.42 6.96 15.05
CA PHE A 485 12.29 7.69 14.13
C PHE A 485 13.15 8.73 14.84
N ASP A 486 14.38 8.88 14.41
CA ASP A 486 15.17 10.09 14.62
C ASP A 486 14.81 11.07 13.49
N GLU A 487 13.92 12.02 13.79
CA GLU A 487 13.36 12.95 12.80
C GLU A 487 14.44 13.79 12.11
N ALA A 488 15.52 14.14 12.82
CA ALA A 488 16.65 14.88 12.26
C ALA A 488 17.47 14.06 11.26
N ARG A 489 17.42 12.71 11.38
CA ARG A 489 18.21 11.79 10.56
C ARG A 489 17.39 11.03 9.53
N ILE A 490 16.06 11.19 9.51
CA ILE A 490 15.25 10.55 8.46
C ILE A 490 15.76 11.01 7.11
N GLN A 491 16.15 10.03 6.29
CA GLN A 491 16.65 10.28 4.94
C GLN A 491 16.38 9.09 4.03
N GLU A 492 15.74 9.35 2.89
CA GLU A 492 15.82 8.38 1.81
C GLU A 492 17.22 8.41 1.19
N LYS A 493 17.75 7.23 0.91
CA LYS A 493 19.06 7.06 0.28
C LYS A 493 18.92 6.54 -1.15
N ALA A 494 17.80 5.88 -1.44
CA ALA A 494 17.54 5.30 -2.74
C ALA A 494 17.36 6.38 -3.81
N THR A 495 18.15 6.30 -4.87
CA THR A 495 18.08 7.16 -6.05
C THR A 495 17.81 6.32 -7.30
N TYR A 496 17.53 6.96 -8.42
CA TYR A 496 17.41 6.24 -9.69
C TYR A 496 18.71 5.59 -10.15
N ASP A 497 19.87 6.12 -9.77
CA ASP A 497 21.17 5.50 -10.07
C ASP A 497 21.50 4.34 -9.13
N GLU A 498 21.18 4.50 -7.83
CA GLU A 498 21.44 3.53 -6.77
C GLU A 498 20.15 3.24 -5.98
N PRO A 499 19.19 2.50 -6.56
CA PRO A 499 17.84 2.37 -6.01
C PRO A 499 17.75 1.47 -4.78
N ARG A 500 18.77 0.66 -4.48
CA ARG A 500 18.73 -0.37 -3.43
C ARG A 500 19.38 0.06 -2.13
N GLN A 501 19.38 1.35 -1.85
CA GLN A 501 19.88 1.87 -0.58
C GLN A 501 18.76 1.95 0.45
N TYR A 502 18.97 1.32 1.60
CA TYR A 502 18.04 1.40 2.72
C TYR A 502 17.94 2.81 3.28
N SER A 503 16.75 3.20 3.68
CA SER A 503 16.50 4.47 4.36
C SER A 503 17.21 4.57 5.70
N GLU A 504 17.59 5.77 6.09
CA GLU A 504 18.20 6.08 7.38
C GLU A 504 17.20 6.80 8.31
N GLY A 505 17.51 6.84 9.61
CA GLY A 505 16.72 7.55 10.62
C GLY A 505 15.60 6.73 11.26
N THR A 506 15.26 5.54 10.75
CA THR A 506 14.39 4.60 11.46
C THR A 506 15.19 3.89 12.53
N VAL A 507 14.85 4.12 13.80
CA VAL A 507 15.61 3.61 14.95
C VAL A 507 15.07 2.26 15.43
N HIS A 508 13.75 2.15 15.59
CA HIS A 508 13.09 0.91 15.98
C HIS A 508 11.81 0.70 15.18
N VAL A 509 11.50 -0.55 14.89
CA VAL A 509 10.18 -0.97 14.37
C VAL A 509 9.75 -2.22 15.14
N LEU A 510 8.57 -2.13 15.72
CA LEU A 510 7.91 -3.26 16.36
C LEU A 510 6.74 -3.71 15.50
N VAL A 511 6.64 -5.01 15.29
CA VAL A 511 5.50 -5.68 14.66
C VAL A 511 4.92 -6.64 15.68
N ASN A 512 3.66 -6.46 16.05
CA ASN A 512 2.98 -7.26 17.07
C ASN A 512 3.84 -7.37 18.37
N GLY A 513 4.39 -6.23 18.83
CA GLY A 513 5.17 -6.12 20.06
C GLY A 513 6.62 -6.65 20.01
N LYS A 514 7.09 -7.12 18.87
CA LYS A 514 8.45 -7.65 18.71
C LYS A 514 9.27 -6.79 17.77
N PHE A 515 10.52 -6.53 18.11
CA PHE A 515 11.42 -5.74 17.27
C PHE A 515 11.71 -6.45 15.95
N ALA A 516 11.20 -5.94 14.85
CA ALA A 516 11.62 -6.27 13.48
C ALA A 516 12.88 -5.48 13.10
N LEU A 517 13.02 -4.24 13.64
CA LEU A 517 14.22 -3.41 13.53
C LEU A 517 14.53 -2.82 14.91
N LYS A 518 15.80 -2.94 15.35
CA LYS A 518 16.28 -2.43 16.63
C LYS A 518 17.61 -1.72 16.46
N ASN A 519 17.70 -0.48 16.95
CA ASN A 519 18.89 0.37 16.80
C ASN A 519 19.34 0.50 15.32
N GLY A 520 18.40 0.69 14.39
CA GLY A 520 18.67 0.81 12.96
C GLY A 520 19.06 -0.49 12.25
N LYS A 521 19.02 -1.64 12.94
CA LYS A 521 19.40 -2.95 12.36
C LYS A 521 18.19 -3.90 12.32
N VAL A 522 17.96 -4.51 11.17
CA VAL A 522 16.94 -5.56 10.98
C VAL A 522 17.32 -6.77 11.85
N THR A 523 16.36 -7.25 12.65
CA THR A 523 16.62 -8.32 13.63
C THR A 523 16.46 -9.73 13.07
N GLY A 524 15.72 -9.87 11.96
CA GLY A 524 15.33 -11.18 11.43
C GLY A 524 14.14 -11.82 12.16
N VAL A 525 13.46 -11.09 13.04
CA VAL A 525 12.26 -11.59 13.74
C VAL A 525 11.06 -11.56 12.79
N LEU A 526 10.39 -12.70 12.66
CA LEU A 526 9.22 -12.91 11.82
C LEU A 526 7.96 -12.84 12.69
N ALA A 527 7.55 -11.62 13.05
CA ALA A 527 6.44 -11.37 13.97
C ALA A 527 5.14 -10.98 13.26
N GLY A 528 5.18 -10.78 11.95
CA GLY A 528 4.02 -10.44 11.12
C GLY A 528 2.98 -11.54 11.10
N GLN A 529 1.74 -11.15 10.90
CA GLN A 529 0.58 -12.03 10.85
C GLN A 529 -0.21 -11.80 9.56
N PRO A 530 -0.81 -12.86 8.97
CA PRO A 530 -1.86 -12.66 7.99
C PRO A 530 -3.07 -12.01 8.64
N ILE A 531 -3.62 -10.99 7.99
CA ILE A 531 -4.79 -10.25 8.43
C ILE A 531 -5.96 -10.57 7.50
N ARG A 532 -7.03 -11.11 8.06
CA ARG A 532 -8.30 -11.32 7.36
C ARG A 532 -9.16 -10.06 7.44
N ARG A 533 -10.09 -9.93 6.51
CA ARG A 533 -11.15 -8.92 6.58
C ARG A 533 -11.85 -8.97 7.94
N GLY A 534 -12.12 -7.80 8.53
CA GLY A 534 -12.66 -7.70 9.89
C GLY A 534 -11.66 -8.04 11.01
N GLY A 535 -10.36 -8.23 10.70
CA GLY A 535 -9.29 -8.38 11.69
C GLY A 535 -9.24 -9.74 12.41
N ARG A 536 -9.87 -10.79 11.87
CA ARG A 536 -9.94 -12.13 12.48
C ARG A 536 -8.89 -13.08 11.94
#